data_cf76958f9dcfafa0e3f0d4634cfc83cf
#
_entry.id   cf76958f9dcfafa0e3f0d4634cfc83cf
#
_cell.length_a   1.000
_cell.length_b   1.000
_cell.length_c   1.000
_cell.angle_alpha   90.00
_cell.angle_beta   90.00
_cell.angle_gamma   90.00
#
_symmetry.space_group_name_H-M   'P 1'
#
loop_
_entity.id
_entity.type
_entity.pdbx_description
1 polymer ?
#
loop_
_entity_poly.entity_id
_entity_poly.type
_entity_poly.pdbx_seq_one_letter_code
_entity_poly.pdbx_strand_id
1 'polypeptide(L)'
;MNSRQRVEAALNHQQPDRIPLDLGATTVTGMQVGSVYKLRQALKLDPPGTPVKVNEPYQMLGEIAPDLLDALGVDVIPLGRPSTMFGFKNEGWKPWTTFDGTPVLVPEKFNTDPQPNGDILMYPEGDKSVPPSGRMPRGGFYFDST
;
A
#
# COMPACT_ATOMS: atom_id res chain seq x y z
N MET A 1 0.12 13.08 26.26
CA MET A 1 0.94 13.65 25.14
C MET A 1 0.16 13.58 23.84
N ASN A 2 0.32 14.56 22.93
CA ASN A 2 -0.13 14.40 21.55
C ASN A 2 0.90 13.58 20.75
N SER A 3 0.57 13.19 19.49
CA SER A 3 1.45 12.34 18.66
C SER A 3 2.84 12.95 18.46
N ARG A 4 2.92 14.26 18.17
CA ARG A 4 4.20 14.96 18.00
C ARG A 4 5.07 14.90 19.25
N GLN A 5 4.50 15.25 20.40
CA GLN A 5 5.22 15.21 21.70
C GLN A 5 5.71 13.80 22.03
N ARG A 6 4.91 12.78 21.69
CA ARG A 6 5.24 11.38 21.94
C ARG A 6 6.43 10.94 21.09
N VAL A 7 6.42 11.29 19.80
CA VAL A 7 7.54 10.98 18.87
C VAL A 7 8.79 11.76 19.28
N GLU A 8 8.67 13.05 19.60
CA GLU A 8 9.80 13.89 20.07
C GLU A 8 10.42 13.33 21.35
N ALA A 9 9.60 12.90 22.31
CA ALA A 9 10.11 12.30 23.55
C ALA A 9 10.91 11.02 23.26
N ALA A 10 10.39 10.13 22.41
CA ALA A 10 11.07 8.90 22.03
C ALA A 10 12.40 9.16 21.30
N LEU A 11 12.43 10.13 20.38
CA LEU A 11 13.65 10.50 19.66
C LEU A 11 14.70 11.14 20.58
N ASN A 12 14.30 11.78 21.66
CA ASN A 12 15.17 12.36 22.67
C ASN A 12 15.49 11.39 23.83
N HIS A 13 15.27 10.09 23.65
CA HIS A 13 15.50 9.05 24.66
C HIS A 13 14.75 9.29 25.99
N GLN A 14 13.61 9.98 25.92
CA GLN A 14 12.71 10.20 27.05
C GLN A 14 11.54 9.21 26.94
N GLN A 15 11.04 8.76 28.08
CA GLN A 15 9.90 7.84 28.11
C GLN A 15 8.59 8.60 27.78
N PRO A 16 7.90 8.30 26.66
CA PRO A 16 6.58 8.84 26.38
C PRO A 16 5.49 8.16 27.21
N ASP A 17 4.26 8.69 27.15
CA ASP A 17 3.07 8.11 27.80
C ASP A 17 2.70 6.70 27.26
N ARG A 18 3.03 6.42 26.01
CA ARG A 18 3.01 5.11 25.35
C ARG A 18 4.04 5.07 24.20
N ILE A 19 4.35 3.90 23.70
CA ILE A 19 5.22 3.75 22.52
C ILE A 19 4.57 4.45 21.31
N PRO A 20 5.30 5.32 20.58
CA PRO A 20 4.83 5.86 19.33
C PRO A 20 4.54 4.74 18.32
N LEU A 21 3.41 4.82 17.64
CA LEU A 21 3.00 3.85 16.63
C LEU A 21 3.20 4.43 15.22
N ASP A 22 3.91 3.71 14.38
CA ASP A 22 4.04 3.96 12.95
C ASP A 22 3.39 2.81 12.17
N LEU A 23 2.45 3.17 11.29
CA LEU A 23 1.86 2.27 10.30
C LEU A 23 1.70 3.03 8.99
N GLY A 24 2.49 2.66 8.00
CA GLY A 24 2.39 3.21 6.65
C GLY A 24 3.08 4.55 6.43
N ALA A 25 3.84 5.10 7.39
CA ALA A 25 4.63 6.31 7.15
C ALA A 25 5.72 6.10 6.10
N THR A 26 6.21 4.87 5.97
CA THR A 26 7.15 4.44 4.93
C THR A 26 6.72 3.11 4.33
N THR A 27 7.39 2.67 3.26
CA THR A 27 7.18 1.33 2.70
C THR A 27 7.61 0.21 3.64
N VAL A 28 8.53 0.48 4.57
CA VAL A 28 9.01 -0.49 5.57
C VAL A 28 7.94 -0.78 6.63
N THR A 29 7.15 0.23 6.99
CA THR A 29 6.07 0.13 7.98
C THR A 29 4.69 -0.03 7.34
N GLY A 30 4.66 -0.26 6.02
CA GLY A 30 3.43 -0.47 5.26
C GLY A 30 2.76 -1.82 5.55
N MET A 31 1.51 -1.95 5.14
CA MET A 31 0.73 -3.16 5.26
C MET A 31 0.21 -3.58 3.88
N GLN A 32 0.30 -4.87 3.56
CA GLN A 32 -0.20 -5.43 2.30
C GLN A 32 -1.70 -5.14 2.13
N VAL A 33 -2.12 -4.78 0.92
CA VAL A 33 -3.46 -4.25 0.64
C VAL A 33 -4.62 -5.15 1.08
N GLY A 34 -4.48 -6.47 0.95
CA GLY A 34 -5.49 -7.42 1.41
C GLY A 34 -5.62 -7.44 2.94
N SER A 35 -4.51 -7.20 3.67
CA SER A 35 -4.54 -7.05 5.13
C SER A 35 -5.21 -5.74 5.52
N VAL A 36 -4.91 -4.63 4.82
CA VAL A 36 -5.61 -3.34 5.03
C VAL A 36 -7.11 -3.51 4.79
N TYR A 37 -7.50 -4.16 3.68
CA TYR A 37 -8.91 -4.43 3.37
C TYR A 37 -9.60 -5.18 4.52
N LYS A 38 -9.02 -6.31 4.97
CA LYS A 38 -9.58 -7.13 6.06
C LYS A 38 -9.67 -6.35 7.39
N LEU A 39 -8.64 -5.55 7.69
CA LEU A 39 -8.61 -4.72 8.90
C LEU A 39 -9.71 -3.65 8.87
N ARG A 40 -9.89 -2.94 7.75
CA ARG A 40 -10.96 -1.95 7.57
C ARG A 40 -12.36 -2.57 7.72
N GLN A 41 -12.57 -3.79 7.17
CA GLN A 41 -13.82 -4.53 7.35
C GLN A 41 -14.04 -4.91 8.83
N ALA A 42 -13.00 -5.43 9.51
CA ALA A 42 -13.07 -5.80 10.92
C ALA A 42 -13.40 -4.61 11.85
N LEU A 43 -12.84 -3.45 11.55
CA LEU A 43 -13.11 -2.19 12.26
C LEU A 43 -14.39 -1.49 11.82
N LYS A 44 -15.11 -2.03 10.82
CA LYS A 44 -16.35 -1.47 10.25
C LYS A 44 -16.17 -0.03 9.72
N LEU A 45 -14.99 0.26 9.17
CA LEU A 45 -14.67 1.55 8.56
C LEU A 45 -15.27 1.66 7.15
N ASP A 46 -15.45 0.53 6.46
CA ASP A 46 -16.02 0.47 5.11
C ASP A 46 -17.20 -0.50 5.02
N PRO A 47 -18.17 -0.24 4.11
CA PRO A 47 -19.08 -1.28 3.64
C PRO A 47 -18.34 -2.47 3.02
N PRO A 48 -18.87 -3.71 3.10
CA PRO A 48 -18.25 -4.86 2.45
C PRO A 48 -18.03 -4.64 0.94
N GLY A 49 -16.86 -5.01 0.44
CA GLY A 49 -16.50 -4.85 -0.97
C GLY A 49 -15.94 -3.50 -1.37
N THR A 50 -15.78 -2.55 -0.45
CA THR A 50 -15.14 -1.26 -0.72
C THR A 50 -13.65 -1.48 -1.06
N PRO A 51 -13.20 -1.11 -2.29
CA PRO A 51 -11.82 -1.38 -2.68
C PRO A 51 -10.83 -0.46 -1.95
N VAL A 52 -9.66 -0.99 -1.61
CA VAL A 52 -8.54 -0.24 -1.03
C VAL A 52 -7.56 0.15 -2.14
N LYS A 53 -7.01 1.36 -2.09
CA LYS A 53 -5.99 1.80 -3.03
C LYS A 53 -4.65 1.13 -2.73
N VAL A 54 -3.97 0.68 -3.80
CA VAL A 54 -2.57 0.21 -3.74
C VAL A 54 -1.66 1.41 -3.94
N ASN A 55 -1.10 1.95 -2.89
CA ASN A 55 -0.25 3.15 -2.95
C ASN A 55 1.24 2.85 -3.15
N GLU A 56 1.67 1.60 -2.92
CA GLU A 56 3.01 1.10 -3.27
C GLU A 56 2.87 -0.23 -4.01
N PRO A 57 2.94 -0.21 -5.37
CA PRO A 57 2.65 -1.37 -6.20
C PRO A 57 3.65 -2.54 -6.10
N TYR A 58 4.93 -2.29 -5.79
CA TYR A 58 5.93 -3.35 -5.77
C TYR A 58 5.64 -4.38 -4.67
N GLN A 59 5.38 -3.92 -3.45
CA GLN A 59 5.01 -4.76 -2.32
C GLN A 59 3.48 -4.90 -2.15
N MET A 60 2.70 -4.32 -3.06
CA MET A 60 1.23 -4.28 -2.97
C MET A 60 0.73 -3.70 -1.64
N LEU A 61 1.36 -2.60 -1.17
CA LEU A 61 0.94 -1.96 0.07
C LEU A 61 -0.33 -1.13 -0.15
N GLY A 62 -1.28 -1.29 0.77
CA GLY A 62 -2.52 -0.53 0.78
C GLY A 62 -2.37 0.86 1.39
N GLU A 63 -3.23 1.78 0.94
CA GLU A 63 -3.36 3.10 1.55
C GLU A 63 -3.83 2.97 3.00
N ILE A 64 -3.08 3.56 3.94
CA ILE A 64 -3.50 3.71 5.32
C ILE A 64 -4.18 5.07 5.44
N ALA A 65 -5.49 5.09 5.25
CA ALA A 65 -6.28 6.31 5.23
C ALA A 65 -6.43 6.93 6.63
N PRO A 66 -6.71 8.25 6.74
CA PRO A 66 -6.76 8.95 8.03
C PRO A 66 -7.68 8.33 9.08
N ASP A 67 -8.84 7.82 8.67
CA ASP A 67 -9.78 7.14 9.55
C ASP A 67 -9.20 5.85 10.18
N LEU A 68 -8.39 5.11 9.42
CA LEU A 68 -7.69 3.93 9.93
C LEU A 68 -6.53 4.34 10.85
N LEU A 69 -5.78 5.40 10.51
CA LEU A 69 -4.75 5.96 11.38
C LEU A 69 -5.33 6.36 12.74
N ASP A 70 -6.48 7.05 12.72
CA ASP A 70 -7.18 7.50 13.93
C ASP A 70 -7.71 6.31 14.74
N ALA A 71 -8.35 5.34 14.10
CA ALA A 71 -8.90 4.15 14.75
C ALA A 71 -7.82 3.31 15.47
N LEU A 72 -6.60 3.31 14.96
CA LEU A 72 -5.46 2.58 15.53
C LEU A 72 -4.59 3.45 16.45
N GLY A 73 -4.82 4.76 16.51
CA GLY A 73 -4.01 5.69 17.29
C GLY A 73 -2.58 5.82 16.78
N VAL A 74 -2.39 5.82 15.47
CA VAL A 74 -1.07 5.96 14.82
C VAL A 74 -0.55 7.39 15.02
N ASP A 75 0.75 7.52 15.28
CA ASP A 75 1.38 8.80 15.63
C ASP A 75 2.13 9.46 14.47
N VAL A 76 2.36 8.73 13.37
CA VAL A 76 3.18 9.19 12.24
C VAL A 76 2.37 9.08 10.95
N ILE A 77 2.42 10.12 10.10
CA ILE A 77 1.76 10.14 8.80
C ILE A 77 2.79 10.07 7.67
N PRO A 78 2.46 9.45 6.52
CA PRO A 78 3.36 9.37 5.38
C PRO A 78 3.55 10.73 4.71
N LEU A 79 4.76 10.98 4.22
CA LEU A 79 5.00 11.99 3.21
C LEU A 79 4.86 11.34 1.83
N GLY A 80 3.98 11.92 1.00
CA GLY A 80 3.73 11.42 -0.35
C GLY A 80 5.01 11.39 -1.20
N ARG A 81 5.18 10.35 -2.01
CA ARG A 81 6.25 10.25 -3.00
C ARG A 81 5.75 10.76 -4.35
N PRO A 82 6.62 11.37 -5.18
CA PRO A 82 6.23 11.85 -6.50
C PRO A 82 5.90 10.72 -7.48
N SER A 83 6.49 9.52 -7.28
CA SER A 83 6.27 8.35 -8.13
C SER A 83 6.42 7.05 -7.34
N THR A 84 5.89 5.97 -7.91
CA THR A 84 6.05 4.59 -7.41
C THR A 84 7.45 4.03 -7.73
N MET A 85 7.76 2.84 -7.25
CA MET A 85 8.99 2.10 -7.62
C MET A 85 9.08 1.79 -9.12
N PHE A 86 7.93 1.73 -9.82
CA PHE A 86 7.87 1.51 -11.27
C PHE A 86 7.88 2.80 -12.08
N GLY A 87 8.08 3.97 -11.47
CA GLY A 87 8.22 5.26 -12.12
C GLY A 87 6.93 6.04 -12.33
N PHE A 88 5.77 5.41 -12.38
CA PHE A 88 4.49 6.10 -12.56
C PHE A 88 3.92 6.67 -11.26
N LYS A 89 2.99 7.62 -11.39
CA LYS A 89 2.31 8.27 -10.26
C LYS A 89 1.11 7.45 -9.78
N ASN A 90 0.73 7.68 -8.53
CA ASN A 90 -0.50 7.16 -7.92
C ASN A 90 -1.72 8.03 -8.32
N GLU A 91 -2.15 7.92 -9.58
CA GLU A 91 -3.26 8.69 -10.15
C GLU A 91 -4.09 7.84 -11.12
N GLY A 92 -5.26 8.33 -11.56
CA GLY A 92 -6.10 7.65 -12.55
C GLY A 92 -6.59 6.26 -12.08
N TRP A 93 -6.97 6.15 -10.81
CA TRP A 93 -7.30 4.90 -10.15
C TRP A 93 -8.32 4.05 -10.94
N LYS A 94 -7.98 2.79 -11.18
CA LYS A 94 -8.84 1.80 -11.85
C LYS A 94 -9.08 0.58 -10.95
N PRO A 95 -10.27 -0.04 -11.01
CA PRO A 95 -10.55 -1.24 -10.22
C PRO A 95 -9.74 -2.43 -10.73
N TRP A 96 -9.29 -3.24 -9.78
CA TRP A 96 -8.68 -4.54 -10.03
C TRP A 96 -9.02 -5.49 -8.88
N THR A 97 -8.78 -6.79 -9.08
CA THR A 97 -8.98 -7.81 -8.06
C THR A 97 -7.70 -8.62 -7.92
N THR A 98 -7.19 -8.76 -6.72
CA THR A 98 -6.02 -9.59 -6.43
C THR A 98 -6.34 -11.08 -6.60
N PHE A 99 -5.32 -11.93 -6.61
CA PHE A 99 -5.52 -13.38 -6.79
C PHE A 99 -6.35 -14.05 -5.69
N ASP A 100 -6.38 -13.47 -4.49
CA ASP A 100 -7.23 -13.96 -3.38
C ASP A 100 -8.65 -13.37 -3.39
N GLY A 101 -9.02 -12.60 -4.41
CA GLY A 101 -10.34 -12.00 -4.56
C GLY A 101 -10.53 -10.66 -3.86
N THR A 102 -9.48 -10.07 -3.28
CA THR A 102 -9.59 -8.76 -2.63
C THR A 102 -9.81 -7.66 -3.67
N PRO A 103 -10.88 -6.84 -3.56
CA PRO A 103 -11.09 -5.71 -4.44
C PRO A 103 -10.13 -4.58 -4.10
N VAL A 104 -9.46 -4.04 -5.12
CA VAL A 104 -8.47 -2.97 -4.96
C VAL A 104 -8.64 -1.90 -6.04
N LEU A 105 -8.08 -0.72 -5.79
CA LEU A 105 -7.84 0.30 -6.80
C LEU A 105 -6.34 0.38 -7.06
N VAL A 106 -5.96 0.31 -8.33
CA VAL A 106 -4.56 0.45 -8.76
C VAL A 106 -4.40 1.69 -9.63
N PRO A 107 -3.20 2.31 -9.69
CA PRO A 107 -2.95 3.43 -10.60
C PRO A 107 -3.22 3.06 -12.06
N GLU A 108 -3.57 4.03 -12.91
CA GLU A 108 -3.91 3.77 -14.32
C GLU A 108 -2.82 3.03 -15.08
N LYS A 109 -1.54 3.34 -14.81
CA LYS A 109 -0.37 2.73 -15.45
C LYS A 109 0.03 1.36 -14.87
N PHE A 110 -0.64 0.90 -13.83
CA PHE A 110 -0.46 -0.46 -13.30
C PHE A 110 -0.88 -1.48 -14.36
N ASN A 111 0.00 -2.39 -14.73
CA ASN A 111 -0.30 -3.43 -15.71
C ASN A 111 -1.10 -4.56 -15.05
N THR A 112 -2.30 -4.80 -15.54
CA THR A 112 -3.26 -5.76 -14.94
C THR A 112 -3.45 -7.03 -15.76
N ASP A 113 -2.94 -7.07 -17.00
CA ASP A 113 -3.15 -8.18 -17.94
C ASP A 113 -2.28 -9.38 -17.56
N PRO A 114 -2.86 -10.57 -17.31
CA PRO A 114 -2.08 -11.76 -17.01
C PRO A 114 -1.36 -12.28 -18.27
N GLN A 115 -0.17 -12.81 -18.05
CA GLN A 115 0.55 -13.59 -19.05
C GLN A 115 -0.15 -14.96 -19.27
N PRO A 116 0.19 -15.72 -20.33
CA PRO A 116 -0.38 -17.06 -20.58
C PRO A 116 -0.23 -18.03 -19.40
N ASN A 117 0.81 -17.90 -18.60
CA ASN A 117 1.03 -18.69 -17.36
C ASN A 117 0.28 -18.14 -16.14
N GLY A 118 -0.40 -16.99 -16.28
CA GLY A 118 -1.16 -16.32 -15.22
C GLY A 118 -0.37 -15.32 -14.39
N ASP A 119 0.92 -15.12 -14.67
CA ASP A 119 1.72 -14.09 -13.98
C ASP A 119 1.31 -12.69 -14.42
N ILE A 120 1.51 -11.71 -13.54
CA ILE A 120 1.38 -10.28 -13.88
C ILE A 120 2.79 -9.70 -14.03
N LEU A 121 3.06 -9.07 -15.17
CA LEU A 121 4.30 -8.34 -15.39
C LEU A 121 4.08 -6.84 -15.19
N MET A 122 5.00 -6.19 -14.52
CA MET A 122 5.01 -4.74 -14.32
C MET A 122 6.14 -4.12 -15.13
N TYR A 123 5.81 -3.05 -15.85
CA TYR A 123 6.74 -2.38 -16.74
C TYR A 123 7.06 -0.97 -16.20
N PRO A 124 8.31 -0.48 -16.40
CA PRO A 124 8.65 0.92 -16.09
C PRO A 124 7.65 1.89 -16.75
N GLU A 125 7.15 2.86 -15.99
CA GLU A 125 6.13 3.82 -16.45
C GLU A 125 4.84 3.17 -17.02
N GLY A 126 4.63 1.86 -16.83
CA GLY A 126 3.57 1.09 -17.47
C GLY A 126 3.79 0.79 -18.95
N ASP A 127 4.97 1.12 -19.49
CA ASP A 127 5.31 1.02 -20.90
C ASP A 127 5.74 -0.40 -21.29
N LYS A 128 4.87 -1.10 -22.02
CA LYS A 128 5.11 -2.48 -22.48
C LYS A 128 6.12 -2.57 -23.66
N SER A 129 6.62 -1.47 -24.18
CA SER A 129 7.65 -1.47 -25.24
C SER A 129 9.07 -1.71 -24.71
N VAL A 130 9.25 -1.65 -23.39
CA VAL A 130 10.52 -1.93 -22.69
C VAL A 130 10.42 -3.23 -21.90
N PRO A 131 11.54 -3.85 -21.49
CA PRO A 131 11.51 -5.05 -20.65
C PRO A 131 10.79 -4.82 -19.33
N PRO A 132 10.07 -5.82 -18.78
CA PRO A 132 9.44 -5.71 -17.48
C PRO A 132 10.48 -5.57 -16.38
N SER A 133 10.14 -4.85 -15.32
CA SER A 133 10.99 -4.65 -14.13
C SER A 133 10.43 -5.33 -12.87
N GLY A 134 9.25 -5.91 -12.96
CA GLY A 134 8.63 -6.66 -11.87
C GLY A 134 7.73 -7.78 -12.37
N ARG A 135 7.67 -8.87 -11.61
CA ARG A 135 6.83 -10.02 -11.87
C ARG A 135 6.10 -10.43 -10.59
N MET A 136 4.79 -10.52 -10.64
CA MET A 136 3.98 -11.19 -9.62
C MET A 136 3.58 -12.56 -10.16
N PRO A 137 4.04 -13.67 -9.55
CA PRO A 137 3.62 -15.01 -9.99
C PRO A 137 2.12 -15.20 -9.78
N ARG A 138 1.51 -16.07 -10.57
CA ARG A 138 0.11 -16.46 -10.36
C ARG A 138 -0.12 -16.90 -8.92
N GLY A 139 -1.10 -16.27 -8.26
CA GLY A 139 -1.41 -16.49 -6.83
C GLY A 139 -0.50 -15.72 -5.88
N GLY A 140 0.40 -14.88 -6.39
CA GLY A 140 1.28 -14.04 -5.58
C GLY A 140 0.59 -12.84 -4.94
N PHE A 141 1.26 -12.24 -3.96
CA PHE A 141 0.76 -11.10 -3.21
C PHE A 141 1.58 -9.82 -3.40
N TYR A 142 2.72 -9.91 -4.06
CA TYR A 142 3.66 -8.81 -4.34
C TYR A 142 4.52 -9.13 -5.56
N PHE A 143 5.26 -8.14 -6.04
CA PHE A 143 6.16 -8.29 -7.18
C PHE A 143 7.59 -8.62 -6.72
N ASP A 144 8.25 -9.51 -7.47
CA ASP A 144 9.69 -9.70 -7.44
C ASP A 144 10.33 -8.89 -8.58
N SER A 145 11.59 -8.48 -8.44
CA SER A 145 12.38 -7.90 -9.53
C SER A 145 12.67 -8.96 -10.61
N THR A 146 12.65 -8.56 -11.86
CA THR A 146 13.02 -9.39 -13.03
C THR A 146 14.46 -9.12 -13.46
#